data_f4f2bab5e323969de6e93cb84ee731fa
#
_entry.id   f4f2bab5e323969de6e93cb84ee731fa
#
_cell.length_a   1.000
_cell.length_b   1.000
_cell.length_c   1.000
_cell.angle_alpha   90.00
_cell.angle_beta   90.00
_cell.angle_gamma   90.00
#
_symmetry.space_group_name_H-M   'P 1'
#
loop_
_entity.id
_entity.type
_entity.pdbx_description
1 polymer ?
#
loop_
_entity_poly.entity_id
_entity_poly.type
_entity_poly.pdbx_seq_one_letter_code
_entity_poly.pdbx_strand_id
1 'polypeptide(L)'
;GYPAAMGAWAATQEDDSRFSGRKVIAVTGDGGFAQYMGEVTTAVKYGMDITHVLLNNSELGKISKEQLGENREVWQTALQNPDFAGYASSCGGLGIRVDRRDALRGALEKALAFEGASLVDIQSDNSLL
;
A
#
# COMPACT_ATOMS: atom_id res chain seq x y z
N GLY A 1 1.65 -6.00 7.01
CA GLY A 1 1.58 -5.50 5.64
C GLY A 1 0.48 -6.13 4.82
N TYR A 2 0.63 -6.13 3.51
CA TYR A 2 -0.41 -6.54 2.57
C TYR A 2 -0.96 -7.98 2.79
N PRO A 3 -0.14 -9.01 3.06
CA PRO A 3 -0.65 -10.35 3.38
C PRO A 3 -1.58 -10.39 4.60
N ALA A 4 -1.34 -9.53 5.59
CA ALA A 4 -2.25 -9.44 6.74
C ALA A 4 -3.63 -8.87 6.35
N ALA A 5 -3.67 -7.93 5.40
CA ALA A 5 -4.92 -7.43 4.84
C ALA A 5 -5.68 -8.52 4.07
N MET A 6 -4.98 -9.41 3.37
CA MET A 6 -5.60 -10.56 2.70
C MET A 6 -6.26 -11.51 3.72
N GLY A 7 -5.57 -11.79 4.84
CA GLY A 7 -6.14 -12.56 5.95
C GLY A 7 -7.35 -11.86 6.60
N ALA A 8 -7.28 -10.53 6.77
CA ALA A 8 -8.41 -9.74 7.26
C ALA A 8 -9.59 -9.79 6.28
N TRP A 9 -9.33 -9.70 4.97
CA TRP A 9 -10.38 -9.86 3.96
C TRP A 9 -11.04 -11.24 4.05
N ALA A 10 -10.26 -12.31 4.16
CA ALA A 10 -10.83 -13.66 4.32
C ALA A 10 -11.79 -13.74 5.52
N ALA A 11 -11.43 -13.13 6.65
CA ALA A 11 -12.32 -13.07 7.83
C ALA A 11 -13.62 -12.27 7.60
N THR A 12 -13.65 -11.36 6.61
CA THR A 12 -14.90 -10.64 6.26
C THR A 12 -15.86 -11.47 5.41
N GLN A 13 -15.41 -12.63 4.89
CA GLN A 13 -16.21 -13.52 4.05
C GLN A 13 -16.95 -14.59 4.85
N GLU A 14 -16.68 -14.69 6.16
CA GLU A 14 -17.35 -15.65 7.04
C GLU A 14 -18.68 -15.08 7.55
N ASP A 15 -19.78 -15.81 7.36
CA ASP A 15 -21.15 -15.35 7.67
C ASP A 15 -21.34 -14.97 9.14
N ASP A 16 -20.74 -15.71 10.06
CA ASP A 16 -20.85 -15.49 11.52
C ASP A 16 -19.78 -14.53 12.07
N SER A 17 -18.96 -13.96 11.19
CA SER A 17 -17.90 -13.04 11.59
C SER A 17 -18.49 -11.66 11.94
N ARG A 18 -18.07 -11.09 13.09
CA ARG A 18 -18.33 -9.68 13.41
C ARG A 18 -17.74 -8.71 12.37
N PHE A 19 -16.92 -9.21 11.46
CA PHE A 19 -16.27 -8.48 10.40
C PHE A 19 -16.92 -8.67 9.03
N SER A 20 -17.98 -9.49 8.95
CA SER A 20 -18.68 -9.77 7.70
C SER A 20 -19.08 -8.50 6.96
N GLY A 21 -18.82 -8.46 5.65
CA GLY A 21 -19.13 -7.35 4.76
C GLY A 21 -18.34 -6.07 4.97
N ARG A 22 -17.30 -6.05 5.83
CA ARG A 22 -16.46 -4.87 6.04
C ARG A 22 -15.44 -4.70 4.92
N LYS A 23 -15.26 -3.46 4.47
CA LYS A 23 -14.16 -3.08 3.58
C LYS A 23 -12.82 -3.21 4.31
N VAL A 24 -11.83 -3.78 3.65
CA VAL A 24 -10.46 -3.88 4.19
C VAL A 24 -9.59 -2.79 3.58
N ILE A 25 -8.92 -2.05 4.46
CA ILE A 25 -7.95 -1.03 4.07
C ILE A 25 -6.57 -1.44 4.61
N ALA A 26 -5.59 -1.59 3.72
CA ALA A 26 -4.19 -1.78 4.08
C ALA A 26 -3.45 -0.45 3.99
N VAL A 27 -2.64 -0.11 4.98
CA VAL A 27 -1.73 1.04 4.94
C VAL A 27 -0.31 0.54 5.16
N THR A 28 0.59 0.81 4.21
CA THR A 28 2.00 0.39 4.33
C THR A 28 2.94 1.42 3.75
N GLY A 29 4.22 1.34 4.13
CA GLY A 29 5.31 1.99 3.42
C GLY A 29 5.77 1.15 2.22
N ASP A 30 6.45 1.80 1.30
CA ASP A 30 6.96 1.25 0.03
C ASP A 30 7.94 0.08 0.23
N GLY A 31 8.94 0.21 1.11
CA GLY A 31 9.88 -0.87 1.40
C GLY A 31 9.22 -2.12 2.00
N GLY A 32 8.19 -1.93 2.85
CA GLY A 32 7.41 -3.03 3.41
C GLY A 32 6.50 -3.69 2.39
N PHE A 33 5.92 -2.94 1.47
CA PHE A 33 5.08 -3.47 0.40
C PHE A 33 5.89 -4.19 -0.68
N ALA A 34 7.04 -3.64 -1.08
CA ALA A 34 7.88 -4.23 -2.12
C ALA A 34 8.26 -5.69 -1.86
N GLN A 35 8.38 -6.09 -0.59
CA GLN A 35 8.66 -7.47 -0.18
C GLN A 35 7.53 -8.45 -0.53
N TYR A 36 6.30 -7.96 -0.68
CA TYR A 36 5.10 -8.77 -0.86
C TYR A 36 4.23 -8.30 -2.03
N MET A 37 4.78 -7.48 -2.94
CA MET A 37 4.01 -6.91 -4.04
C MET A 37 3.42 -7.99 -4.96
N GLY A 38 4.06 -9.16 -5.06
CA GLY A 38 3.54 -10.31 -5.80
C GLY A 38 2.15 -10.77 -5.36
N GLU A 39 1.78 -10.51 -4.10
CA GLU A 39 0.46 -10.89 -3.58
C GLU A 39 -0.70 -10.06 -4.14
N VAL A 40 -0.43 -8.98 -4.86
CA VAL A 40 -1.46 -8.26 -5.61
C VAL A 40 -2.12 -9.17 -6.66
N THR A 41 -1.33 -10.03 -7.31
CA THR A 41 -1.88 -11.01 -8.28
C THR A 41 -2.80 -12.02 -7.61
N THR A 42 -2.47 -12.45 -6.39
CA THR A 42 -3.32 -13.32 -5.57
C THR A 42 -4.63 -12.61 -5.20
N ALA A 43 -4.53 -11.35 -4.74
CA ALA A 43 -5.72 -10.56 -4.39
C ALA A 43 -6.65 -10.36 -5.59
N VAL A 44 -6.11 -10.04 -6.77
CA VAL A 44 -6.89 -9.92 -8.02
C VAL A 44 -7.53 -11.25 -8.39
N LYS A 45 -6.77 -12.35 -8.36
CA LYS A 45 -7.25 -13.69 -8.71
C LYS A 45 -8.48 -14.10 -7.90
N TYR A 46 -8.50 -13.76 -6.60
CA TYR A 46 -9.57 -14.15 -5.70
C TYR A 46 -10.62 -13.04 -5.49
N GLY A 47 -10.56 -11.95 -6.26
CA GLY A 47 -11.51 -10.84 -6.15
C GLY A 47 -11.52 -10.18 -4.76
N MET A 48 -10.35 -10.14 -4.09
CA MET A 48 -10.26 -9.58 -2.74
C MET A 48 -10.49 -8.09 -2.75
N ASP A 49 -11.56 -7.63 -2.10
CA ASP A 49 -11.88 -6.21 -1.98
C ASP A 49 -11.02 -5.52 -0.93
N ILE A 50 -9.78 -5.20 -1.33
CA ILE A 50 -8.77 -4.56 -0.48
C ILE A 50 -8.35 -3.23 -1.11
N THR A 51 -8.52 -2.14 -0.37
CA THR A 51 -7.94 -0.84 -0.74
C THR A 51 -6.59 -0.68 -0.07
N HIS A 52 -5.52 -0.65 -0.86
CA HIS A 52 -4.16 -0.46 -0.37
C HIS A 52 -3.72 1.00 -0.50
N VAL A 53 -3.46 1.65 0.62
CA VAL A 53 -2.89 2.99 0.71
C VAL A 53 -1.39 2.85 0.93
N LEU A 54 -0.59 3.16 -0.09
CA LEU A 54 0.85 3.02 -0.08
C LEU A 54 1.51 4.38 0.12
N LEU A 55 2.24 4.53 1.20
CA LEU A 55 3.07 5.71 1.48
C LEU A 55 4.46 5.48 0.89
N ASN A 56 4.74 6.15 -0.23
CA ASN A 56 5.94 5.94 -1.04
C ASN A 56 6.86 7.17 -0.93
N ASN A 57 7.91 7.05 -0.13
CA ASN A 57 8.94 8.08 0.02
C ASN A 57 10.29 7.66 -0.55
N SER A 58 10.37 6.49 -1.20
CA SER A 58 11.59 5.91 -1.76
C SER A 58 12.73 5.73 -0.75
N GLU A 59 12.36 5.47 0.51
CA GLU A 59 13.33 5.32 1.58
C GLU A 59 12.84 4.38 2.70
N LEU A 60 13.76 3.64 3.32
CA LEU A 60 13.54 2.96 4.59
C LEU A 60 13.58 3.98 5.74
N GLY A 61 12.64 4.93 5.75
CA GLY A 61 12.69 6.13 6.57
C GLY A 61 12.85 5.89 8.07
N LYS A 62 12.23 4.82 8.60
CA LYS A 62 12.43 4.45 10.00
C LYS A 62 13.89 4.11 10.30
N ILE A 63 14.57 3.40 9.39
CA ILE A 63 15.98 3.03 9.53
C ILE A 63 16.87 4.28 9.46
N SER A 64 16.61 5.17 8.48
CA SER A 64 17.32 6.45 8.38
C SER A 64 17.22 7.27 9.66
N LYS A 65 16.02 7.36 10.21
CA LYS A 65 15.78 8.06 11.48
C LYS A 65 16.53 7.44 12.66
N GLU A 66 16.57 6.11 12.73
CA GLU A 66 17.31 5.40 13.77
C GLU A 66 18.83 5.63 13.63
N GLN A 67 19.38 5.58 12.41
CA GLN A 67 20.79 5.88 12.14
C GLN A 67 21.16 7.31 12.57
N LEU A 68 20.34 8.29 12.21
CA LEU A 68 20.53 9.69 12.63
C LEU A 68 20.42 9.84 14.15
N GLY A 69 19.47 9.17 14.79
CA GLY A 69 19.30 9.20 16.25
C GLY A 69 20.49 8.62 17.03
N GLU A 70 21.26 7.75 16.40
CA GLU A 70 22.51 7.18 16.94
C GLU A 70 23.77 7.96 16.51
N ASN A 71 23.61 9.16 15.93
CA ASN A 71 24.68 9.97 15.36
C ASN A 71 25.50 9.23 14.28
N ARG A 72 24.86 8.38 13.50
CA ARG A 72 25.44 7.71 12.33
C ARG A 72 25.04 8.44 11.04
N GLU A 73 25.84 8.28 10.01
CA GLU A 73 25.44 8.68 8.66
C GLU A 73 24.32 7.79 8.14
N VAL A 74 23.36 8.36 7.41
CA VAL A 74 22.32 7.58 6.72
C VAL A 74 22.97 6.75 5.61
N TRP A 75 22.82 5.43 5.69
CA TRP A 75 23.48 4.54 4.77
C TRP A 75 22.56 3.42 4.30
N GLN A 76 22.52 3.22 2.97
CA GLN A 76 21.79 2.12 2.29
C GLN A 76 20.28 2.05 2.58
N THR A 77 19.65 3.19 2.82
CA THR A 77 18.21 3.28 3.10
C THR A 77 17.38 3.76 1.92
N ALA A 78 18.02 4.36 0.92
CA ALA A 78 17.35 4.80 -0.31
C ALA A 78 16.85 3.57 -1.10
N LEU A 79 15.62 3.68 -1.61
CA LEU A 79 14.97 2.65 -2.41
C LEU A 79 14.80 3.12 -3.86
N GLN A 80 15.00 2.20 -4.80
CA GLN A 80 14.62 2.38 -6.19
C GLN A 80 13.32 1.61 -6.44
N ASN A 81 12.21 2.31 -6.31
CA ASN A 81 10.88 1.71 -6.43
C ASN A 81 10.42 1.58 -7.89
N PRO A 82 9.66 0.53 -8.22
CA PRO A 82 8.91 0.47 -9.46
C PRO A 82 7.73 1.45 -9.44
N ASP A 83 7.06 1.62 -10.58
CA ASP A 83 5.72 2.21 -10.63
C ASP A 83 4.70 1.25 -10.01
N PHE A 84 4.42 1.40 -8.72
CA PHE A 84 3.50 0.53 -7.99
C PHE A 84 2.05 0.64 -8.50
N ALA A 85 1.61 1.83 -8.91
CA ALA A 85 0.27 2.00 -9.46
C ALA A 85 0.15 1.32 -10.83
N GLY A 86 1.15 1.47 -11.70
CA GLY A 86 1.23 0.76 -12.97
C GLY A 86 1.30 -0.75 -12.77
N TYR A 87 2.06 -1.22 -11.78
CA TYR A 87 2.13 -2.63 -11.42
C TYR A 87 0.76 -3.18 -10.99
N ALA A 88 0.06 -2.52 -10.08
CA ALA A 88 -1.28 -2.95 -9.64
C ALA A 88 -2.26 -3.03 -10.81
N SER A 89 -2.21 -2.05 -11.73
CA SER A 89 -3.03 -2.05 -12.94
C SER A 89 -2.65 -3.20 -13.89
N SER A 90 -1.36 -3.50 -14.05
CA SER A 90 -0.89 -4.63 -14.88
C SER A 90 -1.32 -5.99 -14.32
N CYS A 91 -1.50 -6.10 -13.00
CA CYS A 91 -2.05 -7.29 -12.34
C CYS A 91 -3.57 -7.43 -12.51
N GLY A 92 -4.27 -6.43 -13.07
CA GLY A 92 -5.73 -6.43 -13.25
C GLY A 92 -6.51 -5.74 -12.12
N GLY A 93 -5.82 -5.10 -11.17
CA GLY A 93 -6.42 -4.25 -10.13
C GLY A 93 -6.57 -2.79 -10.55
N LEU A 94 -6.97 -1.93 -9.64
CA LEU A 94 -6.99 -0.49 -9.82
C LEU A 94 -5.73 0.14 -9.20
N GLY A 95 -4.82 0.69 -10.01
CA GLY A 95 -3.67 1.46 -9.54
C GLY A 95 -3.89 2.96 -9.76
N ILE A 96 -3.63 3.78 -8.74
CA ILE A 96 -3.71 5.24 -8.83
C ILE A 96 -2.45 5.83 -8.21
N ARG A 97 -1.69 6.61 -9.01
CA ARG A 97 -0.55 7.40 -8.51
C ARG A 97 -1.02 8.77 -8.07
N VAL A 98 -0.57 9.19 -6.90
CA VAL A 98 -0.85 10.50 -6.32
C VAL A 98 0.47 11.21 -6.03
N ASP A 99 0.78 12.24 -6.79
CA ASP A 99 1.98 13.09 -6.67
C ASP A 99 1.66 14.52 -6.22
N ARG A 100 0.36 14.82 -6.03
CA ARG A 100 -0.13 16.13 -5.61
C ARG A 100 -1.22 15.99 -4.56
N ARG A 101 -1.15 16.85 -3.54
CA ARG A 101 -2.07 16.83 -2.39
C ARG A 101 -3.55 17.00 -2.78
N ASP A 102 -3.82 17.81 -3.78
CA ASP A 102 -5.20 18.09 -4.24
C ASP A 102 -5.88 16.89 -4.91
N ALA A 103 -5.08 15.95 -5.48
CA ALA A 103 -5.57 14.72 -6.08
C ALA A 103 -5.87 13.60 -5.06
N LEU A 104 -5.36 13.72 -3.81
CA LEU A 104 -5.40 12.63 -2.82
C LEU A 104 -6.83 12.21 -2.47
N ARG A 105 -7.72 13.16 -2.19
CA ARG A 105 -9.12 12.85 -1.82
C ARG A 105 -9.83 12.06 -2.91
N GLY A 106 -9.78 12.52 -4.15
CA GLY A 106 -10.46 11.86 -5.26
C GLY A 106 -9.87 10.47 -5.56
N ALA A 107 -8.54 10.30 -5.39
CA ALA A 107 -7.89 9.01 -5.55
C ALA A 107 -8.36 8.00 -4.49
N LEU A 108 -8.44 8.42 -3.22
CA LEU A 108 -8.93 7.59 -2.12
C LEU A 108 -10.40 7.22 -2.30
N GLU A 109 -11.26 8.19 -2.64
CA GLU A 109 -12.70 7.96 -2.89
C GLU A 109 -12.89 6.95 -4.03
N LYS A 110 -12.14 7.10 -5.13
CA LYS A 110 -12.19 6.17 -6.26
C LYS A 110 -11.71 4.77 -5.89
N ALA A 111 -10.62 4.65 -5.14
CA ALA A 111 -10.09 3.37 -4.70
C ALA A 111 -11.01 2.66 -3.70
N LEU A 112 -11.64 3.41 -2.78
CA LEU A 112 -12.60 2.87 -1.81
C LEU A 112 -13.90 2.40 -2.46
N ALA A 113 -14.33 3.05 -3.55
CA ALA A 113 -15.52 2.66 -4.31
C ALA A 113 -15.28 1.51 -5.30
N PHE A 114 -14.01 1.16 -5.56
CA PHE A 114 -13.67 0.07 -6.47
C PHE A 114 -13.94 -1.29 -5.82
N GLU A 115 -14.63 -2.16 -6.51
CA GLU A 115 -14.86 -3.56 -6.10
C GLU A 115 -13.69 -4.42 -6.56
N GLY A 116 -12.83 -4.82 -5.62
CA GLY A 116 -11.63 -5.62 -5.87
C GLY A 116 -10.35 -4.98 -5.33
N ALA A 117 -9.20 -5.50 -5.75
CA ALA A 117 -7.90 -5.02 -5.30
C ALA A 117 -7.56 -3.65 -5.90
N SER A 118 -7.39 -2.65 -5.06
CA SER A 118 -6.97 -1.29 -5.46
C SER A 118 -5.74 -0.83 -4.70
N LEU A 119 -4.90 0.00 -5.34
CA LEU A 119 -3.69 0.56 -4.76
C LEU A 119 -3.60 2.05 -5.07
N VAL A 120 -3.45 2.87 -4.03
CA VAL A 120 -3.17 4.31 -4.14
C VAL A 120 -1.72 4.53 -3.74
N ASP A 121 -0.84 4.79 -4.72
CA ASP A 121 0.58 5.06 -4.55
C ASP A 121 0.79 6.56 -4.29
N ILE A 122 0.92 6.92 -3.01
CA ILE A 122 1.06 8.31 -2.56
C ILE A 122 2.54 8.65 -2.47
N GLN A 123 2.99 9.53 -3.38
CA GLN A 123 4.34 10.05 -3.33
C GLN A 123 4.48 11.02 -2.16
N SER A 124 5.34 10.69 -1.23
CA SER A 124 5.59 11.51 -0.03
C SER A 124 7.04 11.94 0.04
N ASP A 125 7.29 13.02 0.77
CA ASP A 125 8.62 13.56 0.97
C ASP A 125 9.34 12.80 2.08
N ASN A 126 10.55 12.32 1.81
CA ASN A 126 11.38 11.62 2.79
C ASN A 126 11.91 12.55 3.90
N SER A 127 11.90 13.87 3.68
CA SER A 127 12.28 14.85 4.71
C SER A 127 11.26 15.03 5.83
N LEU A 128 10.07 14.42 5.69
CA LEU A 128 8.99 14.47 6.69
C LEU A 128 9.12 13.40 7.80
N LEU A 129 10.25 12.73 7.88
CA LEU A 129 10.52 11.64 8.83
C LEU A 129 10.93 12.13 10.24
#